data_1473393fa7ebc56ad0b3f02c0ad85f0a
#
_entry.id   1473393fa7ebc56ad0b3f02c0ad85f0a
#
_cell.length_a   1.000
_cell.length_b   1.000
_cell.length_c   1.000
_cell.angle_alpha   90.00
_cell.angle_beta   90.00
_cell.angle_gamma   90.00
#
_symmetry.space_group_name_H-M   'P 1'
#
loop_
_entity.id
_entity.type
_entity.pdbx_description
1 polymer ?
#
loop_
_entity_poly.entity_id
_entity_poly.type
_entity_poly.pdbx_seq_one_letter_code
_entity_poly.pdbx_strand_id
1 'polypeptide(L)'
;MAWPSGTKAGTTNVDQGTDKISLARPDIKQNIDNVNSIIDHYSDSGGPYSSVATYTKQQAFGLQQLTASSGNVAWDLNTAQVAEFDNNTNFTGNITCSNEIAGATYILIIRNNGSITTNTYTLNHASASFKYPGSISFYDQITTNSRCIVTLMFDGTDFLVNYVTDIR
;
A
#
# COMPACT_ATOMS: atom_id res chain seq x y z
N MET A 1 -11.37 18.10 -8.51
CA MET A 1 -11.08 18.60 -9.89
C MET A 1 -11.60 17.55 -10.86
N ALA A 2 -12.34 17.96 -11.90
CA ALA A 2 -12.74 17.00 -12.93
C ALA A 2 -11.47 16.56 -13.69
N TRP A 3 -11.40 15.28 -14.05
CA TRP A 3 -10.39 14.77 -14.96
C TRP A 3 -10.32 15.67 -16.21
N PRO A 4 -9.12 15.95 -16.78
CA PRO A 4 -9.03 16.79 -17.96
C PRO A 4 -9.95 16.27 -19.06
N SER A 5 -11.02 16.98 -19.33
CA SER A 5 -12.05 16.64 -20.33
C SER A 5 -11.75 17.30 -21.67
N GLY A 6 -10.47 17.42 -22.03
CA GLY A 6 -10.06 17.97 -23.30
C GLY A 6 -10.63 17.14 -24.47
N THR A 7 -11.13 17.80 -25.49
CA THR A 7 -11.45 17.14 -26.76
C THR A 7 -10.17 16.51 -27.31
N LYS A 8 -10.21 15.23 -27.67
CA LYS A 8 -9.07 14.60 -28.34
C LYS A 8 -8.69 15.42 -29.57
N ALA A 9 -7.40 15.72 -29.74
CA ALA A 9 -6.93 16.37 -30.95
C ALA A 9 -7.19 15.46 -32.16
N GLY A 10 -7.54 16.07 -33.28
CA GLY A 10 -7.61 15.36 -34.55
C GLY A 10 -6.20 14.97 -35.01
N THR A 11 -6.12 13.90 -35.78
CA THR A 11 -4.85 13.45 -36.40
C THR A 11 -4.81 13.68 -37.90
N THR A 12 -5.90 14.15 -38.48
CA THR A 12 -6.09 14.31 -39.93
C THR A 12 -5.00 15.12 -40.63
N ASN A 13 -4.35 16.04 -39.89
CA ASN A 13 -3.32 16.91 -40.44
C ASN A 13 -1.90 16.52 -39.98
N VAL A 14 -1.73 15.34 -39.35
CA VAL A 14 -0.42 14.88 -38.83
C VAL A 14 -0.15 13.40 -39.11
N ASP A 15 -1.01 12.73 -39.86
CA ASP A 15 -0.94 11.29 -40.11
C ASP A 15 -0.33 10.93 -41.49
N GLN A 16 -0.06 11.92 -42.33
CA GLN A 16 0.52 11.70 -43.64
C GLN A 16 1.67 12.68 -43.93
N GLY A 17 2.69 12.22 -44.69
CA GLY A 17 3.83 13.03 -45.07
C GLY A 17 3.52 14.21 -46.02
N THR A 18 2.28 14.30 -46.49
CA THR A 18 1.78 15.39 -47.33
C THR A 18 1.05 16.47 -46.56
N ASP A 19 0.87 16.30 -45.26
CA ASP A 19 0.14 17.24 -44.44
C ASP A 19 0.88 18.58 -44.32
N LYS A 20 0.07 19.65 -44.41
CA LYS A 20 0.64 21.01 -44.29
C LYS A 20 0.90 21.31 -42.82
N ILE A 21 2.13 21.72 -42.52
CA ILE A 21 2.57 22.13 -41.16
C ILE A 21 1.63 23.19 -40.55
N SER A 22 1.12 24.10 -41.36
CA SER A 22 0.21 25.14 -40.89
C SER A 22 -1.11 24.61 -40.39
N LEU A 23 -1.60 23.48 -40.92
CA LEU A 23 -2.81 22.82 -40.49
C LEU A 23 -2.55 21.86 -39.32
N ALA A 24 -1.35 21.31 -39.25
CA ALA A 24 -0.94 20.41 -38.15
C ALA A 24 -0.70 21.14 -36.83
N ARG A 25 -0.33 22.40 -36.85
CA ARG A 25 0.00 23.18 -35.63
C ARG A 25 -1.09 23.20 -34.57
N PRO A 26 -2.37 23.41 -34.88
CA PRO A 26 -3.45 23.36 -33.88
C PRO A 26 -3.57 22.00 -33.23
N ASP A 27 -3.47 20.91 -34.01
CA ASP A 27 -3.59 19.53 -33.51
C ASP A 27 -2.41 19.16 -32.62
N ILE A 28 -1.18 19.56 -33.02
CA ILE A 28 0.03 19.37 -32.22
C ILE A 28 -0.08 20.15 -30.90
N LYS A 29 -0.48 21.42 -30.99
CA LYS A 29 -0.66 22.24 -29.79
C LYS A 29 -1.68 21.60 -28.82
N GLN A 30 -2.81 21.17 -29.33
CA GLN A 30 -3.85 20.53 -28.52
C GLN A 30 -3.34 19.25 -27.84
N ASN A 31 -2.54 18.45 -28.55
CA ASN A 31 -1.94 17.25 -27.95
C ASN A 31 -0.96 17.60 -26.82
N ILE A 32 -0.13 18.63 -27.02
CA ILE A 32 0.79 19.13 -25.97
C ILE A 32 0.00 19.65 -24.77
N ASP A 33 -1.04 20.45 -25.00
CA ASP A 33 -1.88 21.01 -23.93
C ASP A 33 -2.57 19.88 -23.14
N ASN A 34 -3.04 18.82 -23.82
CA ASN A 34 -3.64 17.66 -23.16
C ASN A 34 -2.61 16.91 -22.30
N VAL A 35 -1.39 16.70 -22.80
CA VAL A 35 -0.32 16.05 -22.05
C VAL A 35 0.08 16.91 -20.83
N ASN A 36 0.27 18.20 -21.01
CA ASN A 36 0.56 19.11 -19.91
C ASN A 36 -0.54 19.09 -18.84
N SER A 37 -1.80 19.10 -19.27
CA SER A 37 -2.94 19.00 -18.34
C SER A 37 -2.95 17.71 -17.54
N ILE A 38 -2.51 16.59 -18.12
CA ILE A 38 -2.34 15.32 -17.40
C ILE A 38 -1.18 15.42 -16.42
N ILE A 39 -0.03 15.98 -16.84
CA ILE A 39 1.15 16.16 -15.98
C ILE A 39 0.81 17.08 -14.82
N ASP A 40 0.15 18.21 -15.07
CA ASP A 40 -0.26 19.15 -14.04
C ASP A 40 -1.21 18.50 -13.03
N HIS A 41 -2.14 17.65 -13.52
CA HIS A 41 -3.05 16.91 -12.67
C HIS A 41 -2.33 15.93 -11.73
N TYR A 42 -1.23 15.32 -12.17
CA TYR A 42 -0.43 14.39 -11.36
C TYR A 42 0.66 15.06 -10.53
N SER A 43 1.17 16.22 -10.95
CA SER A 43 2.28 16.91 -10.30
C SER A 43 1.85 18.04 -9.36
N ASP A 44 0.60 18.46 -9.40
CA ASP A 44 0.08 19.44 -8.45
C ASP A 44 0.19 18.88 -7.03
N SER A 45 0.65 19.72 -6.09
CA SER A 45 0.76 19.38 -4.66
C SER A 45 -0.57 18.99 -4.01
N GLY A 46 -1.66 19.17 -4.75
CA GLY A 46 -2.99 18.65 -4.49
C GLY A 46 -3.40 17.50 -5.41
N GLY A 47 -2.47 16.82 -6.07
CA GLY A 47 -2.69 15.81 -7.11
C GLY A 47 -3.80 14.79 -6.83
N PRO A 48 -4.00 13.76 -7.67
CA PRO A 48 -5.17 12.88 -7.58
C PRO A 48 -5.37 12.20 -6.23
N TYR A 49 -4.38 12.27 -5.36
CA TYR A 49 -4.40 11.76 -4.00
C TYR A 49 -4.89 12.77 -2.95
N SER A 50 -5.07 14.05 -3.29
CA SER A 50 -5.67 15.06 -2.41
C SER A 50 -7.20 15.13 -2.50
N SER A 51 -7.79 14.50 -3.52
CA SER A 51 -9.22 14.37 -3.69
C SER A 51 -9.63 12.89 -3.66
N VAL A 52 -10.84 12.59 -3.25
CA VAL A 52 -11.37 11.21 -3.22
C VAL A 52 -11.24 10.60 -4.63
N ALA A 53 -10.35 9.63 -4.77
CA ALA A 53 -10.25 8.83 -5.98
C ALA A 53 -11.36 7.76 -5.94
N THR A 54 -12.33 7.87 -6.85
CA THR A 54 -13.36 6.84 -7.00
C THR A 54 -12.88 5.77 -7.98
N TYR A 55 -12.62 4.59 -7.47
CA TYR A 55 -12.29 3.43 -8.28
C TYR A 55 -13.54 2.62 -8.57
N THR A 56 -13.85 2.40 -9.83
CA THR A 56 -15.02 1.61 -10.26
C THR A 56 -14.75 0.12 -10.38
N LYS A 57 -13.51 -0.29 -10.15
CA LYS A 57 -13.07 -1.69 -10.18
C LYS A 57 -12.32 -2.04 -8.91
N GLN A 58 -12.27 -3.33 -8.60
CA GLN A 58 -11.52 -3.85 -7.47
C GLN A 58 -10.06 -3.39 -7.52
N GLN A 59 -9.57 -2.88 -6.39
CA GLN A 59 -8.17 -2.56 -6.19
C GLN A 59 -7.49 -3.75 -5.53
N ALA A 60 -6.38 -4.21 -6.11
CA ALA A 60 -5.51 -5.21 -5.50
C ALA A 60 -4.23 -4.53 -5.04
N PHE A 61 -3.88 -4.73 -3.78
CA PHE A 61 -2.59 -4.29 -3.25
C PHE A 61 -1.56 -5.41 -3.42
N GLY A 62 -0.32 -5.03 -3.70
CA GLY A 62 0.78 -6.00 -3.72
C GLY A 62 0.95 -6.66 -2.34
N LEU A 63 1.24 -7.95 -2.35
CA LEU A 63 1.57 -8.70 -1.14
C LEU A 63 3.09 -8.73 -0.96
N GLN A 64 3.58 -8.18 0.14
CA GLN A 64 4.99 -8.29 0.52
C GLN A 64 5.22 -9.56 1.32
N GLN A 65 6.10 -10.42 0.86
CA GLN A 65 6.54 -11.58 1.64
C GLN A 65 7.65 -11.15 2.60
N LEU A 66 7.40 -11.31 3.90
CA LEU A 66 8.38 -10.99 4.93
C LEU A 66 9.20 -12.22 5.29
N THR A 67 10.48 -11.99 5.59
CA THR A 67 11.41 -13.03 6.04
C THR A 67 12.08 -12.62 7.33
N ALA A 68 12.29 -13.60 8.22
CA ALA A 68 13.02 -13.37 9.45
C ALA A 68 14.53 -13.35 9.20
N SER A 69 15.22 -12.43 9.85
CA SER A 69 16.67 -12.36 9.88
C SER A 69 17.13 -12.00 11.31
N SER A 70 17.92 -12.88 11.92
CA SER A 70 18.52 -12.65 13.26
C SER A 70 17.51 -12.23 14.34
N GLY A 71 16.34 -12.88 14.38
CA GLY A 71 15.30 -12.56 15.36
C GLY A 71 14.50 -11.28 15.07
N ASN A 72 14.59 -10.76 13.85
CA ASN A 72 13.80 -9.62 13.43
C ASN A 72 13.16 -9.87 12.07
N VAL A 73 11.96 -9.38 11.90
CA VAL A 73 11.23 -9.30 10.62
C VAL A 73 11.05 -7.83 10.30
N ALA A 74 11.68 -7.34 9.24
CA ALA A 74 11.52 -5.96 8.81
C ALA A 74 10.30 -5.83 7.89
N TRP A 75 9.42 -4.90 8.21
CA TRP A 75 8.26 -4.54 7.39
C TRP A 75 8.30 -3.07 7.03
N ASP A 76 8.65 -2.79 5.79
CA ASP A 76 8.60 -1.45 5.22
C ASP A 76 7.17 -1.16 4.73
N LEU A 77 6.45 -0.34 5.48
CA LEU A 77 5.05 0.00 5.23
C LEU A 77 4.84 0.84 3.97
N ASN A 78 5.90 1.46 3.46
CA ASN A 78 5.86 2.19 2.18
C ASN A 78 5.96 1.24 0.97
N THR A 79 6.43 0.01 1.16
CA THR A 79 6.57 -0.97 0.06
C THR A 79 5.24 -1.62 -0.30
N ALA A 80 4.46 -2.04 0.71
CA ALA A 80 3.14 -2.62 0.50
C ALA A 80 2.26 -2.48 1.74
N GLN A 81 0.97 -2.25 1.52
CA GLN A 81 -0.04 -2.18 2.60
C GLN A 81 -0.42 -3.56 3.15
N VAL A 82 -0.14 -4.62 2.39
CA VAL A 82 -0.41 -6.00 2.81
C VAL A 82 0.88 -6.78 2.82
N ALA A 83 1.17 -7.42 3.95
CA ALA A 83 2.34 -8.27 4.10
C ALA A 83 1.96 -9.63 4.66
N GLU A 84 2.77 -10.62 4.35
CA GLU A 84 2.65 -11.97 4.87
C GLU A 84 3.98 -12.42 5.49
N PHE A 85 3.92 -12.96 6.68
CA PHE A 85 5.00 -13.64 7.34
C PHE A 85 4.66 -15.12 7.48
N ASP A 86 5.37 -15.97 6.73
CA ASP A 86 5.23 -17.42 6.81
C ASP A 86 6.26 -17.95 7.81
N ASN A 87 5.78 -18.32 8.98
CA ASN A 87 6.61 -18.83 10.05
C ASN A 87 6.65 -20.36 10.03
N ASN A 88 7.74 -20.91 9.53
CA ASN A 88 7.98 -22.34 9.40
C ASN A 88 8.83 -22.92 10.54
N THR A 89 9.36 -22.09 11.41
CA THR A 89 10.23 -22.48 12.53
C THR A 89 9.84 -21.70 13.78
N ASN A 90 10.20 -22.19 14.96
CA ASN A 90 9.99 -21.42 16.18
C ASN A 90 10.67 -20.06 16.06
N PHE A 91 9.88 -19.02 16.07
CA PHE A 91 10.35 -17.64 15.97
C PHE A 91 10.01 -16.87 17.25
N THR A 92 11.03 -16.31 17.83
CA THR A 92 10.91 -15.34 18.93
C THR A 92 11.63 -14.09 18.50
N GLY A 93 10.90 -12.98 18.38
CA GLY A 93 11.51 -11.74 17.93
C GLY A 93 10.52 -10.65 17.59
N ASN A 94 11.02 -9.64 16.91
CA ASN A 94 10.25 -8.45 16.59
C ASN A 94 9.82 -8.44 15.13
N ILE A 95 8.61 -7.96 14.88
CA ILE A 95 8.19 -7.48 13.56
C ILE A 95 8.31 -5.95 13.62
N THR A 96 9.35 -5.43 12.99
CA THR A 96 9.69 -4.00 13.05
C THR A 96 9.11 -3.28 11.86
N CYS A 97 8.17 -2.39 12.11
CA CYS A 97 7.55 -1.51 11.12
C CYS A 97 8.38 -0.24 10.91
N SER A 98 8.38 0.26 9.68
CA SER A 98 9.02 1.54 9.31
C SER A 98 8.30 2.20 8.14
N ASN A 99 8.54 3.50 7.93
CA ASN A 99 8.03 4.28 6.80
C ASN A 99 6.50 4.31 6.72
N GLU A 100 5.84 4.48 7.84
CA GLU A 100 4.40 4.59 7.96
C GLU A 100 3.87 5.92 7.40
N ILE A 101 2.62 5.90 6.95
CA ILE A 101 1.90 7.08 6.46
C ILE A 101 0.69 7.33 7.36
N ALA A 102 0.56 8.54 7.87
CA ALA A 102 -0.57 8.93 8.74
C ALA A 102 -1.92 8.72 8.02
N GLY A 103 -2.85 8.08 8.69
CA GLY A 103 -4.17 7.71 8.17
C GLY A 103 -4.19 6.44 7.32
N ALA A 104 -3.05 5.82 7.05
CA ALA A 104 -3.00 4.58 6.30
C ALA A 104 -3.35 3.36 7.15
N THR A 105 -3.88 2.35 6.50
CA THR A 105 -4.19 1.04 7.09
C THR A 105 -3.30 -0.02 6.46
N TYR A 106 -2.74 -0.89 7.29
CA TYR A 106 -1.85 -1.97 6.90
C TYR A 106 -2.39 -3.30 7.39
N ILE A 107 -2.15 -4.37 6.64
CA ILE A 107 -2.60 -5.72 6.98
C ILE A 107 -1.40 -6.65 7.02
N LEU A 108 -1.20 -7.33 8.14
CA LEU A 108 -0.20 -8.37 8.31
C LEU A 108 -0.89 -9.72 8.45
N ILE A 109 -0.53 -10.66 7.60
CA ILE A 109 -0.97 -12.03 7.67
C ILE A 109 0.20 -12.85 8.25
N ILE A 110 -0.01 -13.47 9.39
CA ILE A 110 0.96 -14.41 9.97
C ILE A 110 0.44 -15.82 9.76
N ARG A 111 1.21 -16.64 9.07
CA ARG A 111 0.95 -18.08 8.94
C ARG A 111 1.83 -18.84 9.91
N ASN A 112 1.22 -19.57 10.79
CA ASN A 112 1.93 -20.43 11.72
C ASN A 112 1.82 -21.88 11.22
N ASN A 113 2.83 -22.29 10.44
CA ASN A 113 2.85 -23.62 9.81
C ASN A 113 3.52 -24.66 10.71
N GLY A 114 2.91 -25.83 10.83
CA GLY A 114 3.51 -27.02 11.42
C GLY A 114 3.56 -27.07 12.94
N SER A 115 4.58 -27.72 13.47
CA SER A 115 4.72 -28.07 14.89
C SER A 115 5.24 -26.95 15.78
N ILE A 116 4.95 -25.69 15.43
CA ILE A 116 5.45 -24.54 16.14
C ILE A 116 4.64 -24.33 17.41
N THR A 117 5.26 -24.59 18.54
CA THR A 117 4.62 -24.55 19.87
C THR A 117 4.96 -23.30 20.67
N THR A 118 6.00 -22.57 20.28
CA THR A 118 6.46 -21.36 20.97
C THR A 118 6.80 -20.27 19.98
N ASN A 119 5.88 -19.36 19.81
CA ASN A 119 6.09 -18.16 19.02
C ASN A 119 5.78 -16.95 19.89
N THR A 120 6.72 -16.03 19.93
CA THR A 120 6.50 -14.74 20.56
C THR A 120 6.82 -13.67 19.55
N TYR A 121 5.80 -12.99 19.05
CA TYR A 121 5.96 -11.86 18.15
C TYR A 121 5.69 -10.57 18.90
N THR A 122 6.59 -9.61 18.77
CA THR A 122 6.33 -8.26 19.27
C THR A 122 6.34 -7.31 18.08
N LEU A 123 5.26 -6.56 17.90
CA LEU A 123 5.28 -5.43 16.97
C LEU A 123 6.17 -4.35 17.57
N ASN A 124 7.07 -3.84 16.76
CA ASN A 124 8.03 -2.82 17.16
C ASN A 124 8.09 -1.67 16.15
N HIS A 125 8.32 -0.47 16.65
CA HIS A 125 8.55 0.72 15.85
C HIS A 125 9.50 1.66 16.60
N ALA A 126 10.25 2.49 15.89
CA ALA A 126 11.27 3.34 16.48
C ALA A 126 10.71 4.41 17.44
N SER A 127 9.51 4.91 17.18
CA SER A 127 8.90 6.03 17.92
C SER A 127 7.42 5.84 18.27
N ALA A 128 6.66 5.11 17.46
CA ALA A 128 5.23 4.90 17.69
C ALA A 128 4.95 3.72 18.61
N SER A 129 3.85 3.79 19.37
CA SER A 129 3.37 2.68 20.21
C SER A 129 2.26 1.92 19.50
N PHE A 130 2.07 0.65 19.89
CA PHE A 130 0.96 -0.17 19.40
C PHE A 130 -0.14 -0.25 20.48
N LYS A 131 -1.34 0.19 20.12
CA LYS A 131 -2.51 0.21 21.01
C LYS A 131 -3.42 -0.97 20.68
N TYR A 132 -3.53 -1.92 21.57
CA TYR A 132 -4.30 -3.16 21.40
C TYR A 132 -5.67 -3.06 22.04
N PRO A 133 -6.70 -3.76 21.51
CA PRO A 133 -7.99 -3.89 22.14
C PRO A 133 -7.86 -4.50 23.54
N GLY A 134 -8.38 -3.83 24.57
CA GLY A 134 -8.31 -4.32 25.94
C GLY A 134 -6.88 -4.51 26.48
N SER A 135 -5.88 -3.91 25.85
CA SER A 135 -4.45 -4.09 26.17
C SER A 135 -3.93 -5.53 26.02
N ILE A 136 -4.62 -6.37 25.25
CA ILE A 136 -4.25 -7.77 25.01
C ILE A 136 -3.53 -7.87 23.67
N SER A 137 -2.33 -8.43 23.68
CA SER A 137 -1.54 -8.66 22.47
C SER A 137 -2.00 -9.90 21.73
N PHE A 138 -1.90 -9.90 20.39
CA PHE A 138 -2.36 -11.01 19.55
C PHE A 138 -1.45 -12.25 19.60
N TYR A 139 -0.17 -12.08 19.89
CA TYR A 139 0.82 -13.14 19.80
C TYR A 139 0.64 -14.24 20.84
N ASP A 140 0.02 -13.96 21.98
CA ASP A 140 -0.30 -14.97 22.98
C ASP A 140 -1.45 -15.91 22.57
N GLN A 141 -2.09 -15.60 21.45
CA GLN A 141 -3.30 -16.33 20.97
C GLN A 141 -3.09 -17.04 19.63
N ILE A 142 -1.88 -17.02 19.09
CA ILE A 142 -1.57 -17.72 17.84
C ILE A 142 -1.30 -19.21 18.15
N THR A 143 -2.08 -20.08 17.55
CA THR A 143 -1.97 -21.53 17.74
C THR A 143 -1.25 -22.19 16.55
N THR A 144 -0.87 -23.45 16.71
CA THR A 144 -0.25 -24.28 15.66
C THR A 144 -1.21 -24.49 14.48
N ASN A 145 -0.69 -24.47 13.26
CA ASN A 145 -1.45 -24.62 12.02
C ASN A 145 -2.59 -23.59 11.88
N SER A 146 -2.38 -22.39 12.34
CA SER A 146 -3.35 -21.31 12.26
C SER A 146 -2.79 -20.10 11.52
N ARG A 147 -3.69 -19.19 11.19
CA ARG A 147 -3.36 -17.88 10.66
C ARG A 147 -3.84 -16.81 11.61
N CYS A 148 -3.12 -15.73 11.64
CA CYS A 148 -3.54 -14.50 12.30
C CYS A 148 -3.56 -13.37 11.28
N ILE A 149 -4.60 -12.57 11.31
CA ILE A 149 -4.68 -11.33 10.52
C ILE A 149 -4.63 -10.17 11.51
N VAL A 150 -3.63 -9.32 11.36
CA VAL A 150 -3.45 -8.12 12.16
C VAL A 150 -3.68 -6.92 11.26
N THR A 151 -4.57 -6.04 11.66
CA THR A 151 -4.81 -4.77 10.99
C THR A 151 -4.22 -3.65 11.83
N LEU A 152 -3.39 -2.82 11.21
CA LEU A 152 -2.76 -1.66 11.82
C LEU A 152 -3.29 -0.40 11.12
N MET A 153 -3.75 0.57 11.89
CA MET A 153 -4.03 1.91 11.39
C MET A 153 -3.11 2.89 12.11
N PHE A 154 -2.32 3.65 11.36
CA PHE A 154 -1.45 4.67 11.93
C PHE A 154 -2.19 6.01 11.99
N ASP A 155 -2.41 6.55 13.18
CA ASP A 155 -3.15 7.81 13.37
C ASP A 155 -2.27 9.06 13.26
N GLY A 156 -0.97 8.88 13.00
CA GLY A 156 0.04 9.93 12.97
C GLY A 156 0.92 9.98 14.23
N THR A 157 0.57 9.21 15.27
CA THR A 157 1.31 9.11 16.53
C THR A 157 1.48 7.66 16.95
N ASP A 158 0.38 6.90 16.96
CA ASP A 158 0.33 5.51 17.40
C ASP A 158 -0.29 4.60 16.34
N PHE A 159 0.00 3.31 16.44
CA PHE A 159 -0.69 2.28 15.70
C PHE A 159 -1.88 1.75 16.48
N LEU A 160 -3.08 1.91 15.93
CA LEU A 160 -4.28 1.26 16.43
C LEU A 160 -4.33 -0.15 15.87
N VAL A 161 -4.31 -1.15 16.73
CA VAL A 161 -4.21 -2.56 16.34
C VAL A 161 -5.57 -3.23 16.47
N ASN A 162 -5.96 -3.98 15.45
CA ASN A 162 -7.04 -4.97 15.54
C ASN A 162 -6.55 -6.30 14.98
N TYR A 163 -7.07 -7.41 15.48
CA TYR A 163 -6.59 -8.73 15.04
C TYR A 163 -7.65 -9.82 15.16
N VAL A 164 -7.49 -10.82 14.30
CA VAL A 164 -8.23 -12.09 14.37
C VAL A 164 -7.21 -13.22 14.39
N THR A 165 -7.28 -14.06 15.40
CA THR A 165 -6.36 -15.18 15.60
C THR A 165 -7.05 -16.52 15.34
N ASP A 166 -6.28 -17.59 15.23
CA ASP A 166 -6.74 -18.98 15.11
C ASP A 166 -7.66 -19.24 13.89
N ILE A 167 -7.40 -18.57 12.78
CA ILE A 167 -8.08 -18.83 11.51
C ILE A 167 -7.55 -20.16 10.93
N ARG A 168 -8.42 -21.15 10.73
CA ARG A 168 -8.08 -22.49 10.23
C ARG A 168 -8.77 -22.80 8.91
#